data_e9ae2af62485e0c7095f2c541daf0f68
#
_entry.id   e9ae2af62485e0c7095f2c541daf0f68
#
_cell.length_a   1.000
_cell.length_b   1.000
_cell.length_c   1.000
_cell.angle_alpha   90.00
_cell.angle_beta   90.00
_cell.angle_gamma   90.00
#
_symmetry.space_group_name_H-M   'P 1'
#
loop_
_entity.id
_entity.type
_entity.pdbx_description
1 polymer ?
#
loop_
_entity_poly.entity_id
_entity_poly.type
_entity_poly.pdbx_seq_one_letter_code
_entity_poly.pdbx_strand_id
1 'polypeptide(L)'
;MTVLPRRDFLKTSVAAMASVYGLPASSASAANAAAQPASKHASKPALIHATDLFRPHADPDDHFDLATVFSLVFQDRIDLLAVMIDHPPAGHAGDPDVLAVAQMNRIAGSSVPVITGSPERLDPAEAAKPGNRAGASGAFALLETLRRSPRPAAISIVGSCRDVALAGRLDPDLFAAKCAGVYLNAGSGTPDKSLAARLEYNVGLDPVSYAAIFDLPCPLYWLPCFEVAPGGEVRFAVAAHGTYYRFLQQDVLPLLSTRLQNYFAFLFKQGESDRAAQSEADALRPNWLRYLDGPREEALLERQGRQFRNMWSTAGFLHAAGLGVSADGAVAPLASVASPAYTFDPVRVRCGADGVTEWSPDPRSRDRFIFRVRDVARYPAAMTAALTTLLRALP
;
A
#
# COMPACT_ATOMS: atom_id res chain seq x y z
N MET A 1 -33.45 -33.67 32.98
CA MET A 1 -32.77 -33.63 31.69
C MET A 1 -31.36 -33.09 31.93
N THR A 2 -30.41 -34.00 32.00
CA THR A 2 -29.04 -33.73 32.45
C THR A 2 -28.18 -33.47 31.23
N VAL A 3 -27.56 -32.30 31.20
CA VAL A 3 -26.62 -31.89 30.12
C VAL A 3 -25.23 -32.47 30.46
N LEU A 4 -24.69 -33.33 29.59
CA LEU A 4 -23.35 -33.88 29.70
C LEU A 4 -22.32 -32.88 29.09
N PRO A 5 -21.12 -32.75 29.69
CA PRO A 5 -20.10 -31.83 29.23
C PRO A 5 -19.29 -32.42 28.07
N ARG A 6 -19.01 -31.57 27.09
CA ARG A 6 -18.08 -31.79 25.94
C ARG A 6 -16.61 -31.81 26.42
N ARG A 7 -16.12 -32.93 26.86
CA ARG A 7 -14.68 -33.25 26.97
C ARG A 7 -14.55 -34.74 26.91
N ASP A 8 -14.23 -35.32 25.74
CA ASP A 8 -13.60 -36.64 25.53
C ASP A 8 -13.79 -37.08 24.06
N PHE A 9 -13.17 -36.35 23.13
CA PHE A 9 -13.11 -36.80 21.73
C PHE A 9 -11.77 -36.48 21.07
N LEU A 10 -10.67 -36.76 21.76
CA LEU A 10 -9.32 -36.68 21.20
C LEU A 10 -8.32 -37.51 22.02
N LYS A 11 -8.55 -38.82 22.12
CA LYS A 11 -7.51 -39.78 22.50
C LYS A 11 -7.95 -41.16 22.02
N THR A 12 -7.57 -41.52 20.82
CA THR A 12 -7.33 -42.89 20.35
C THR A 12 -7.23 -42.85 18.81
N SER A 13 -6.02 -42.89 18.30
CA SER A 13 -5.63 -43.43 16.99
C SER A 13 -4.22 -42.95 16.61
N VAL A 14 -3.20 -43.39 17.35
CA VAL A 14 -1.82 -43.51 16.85
C VAL A 14 -1.21 -44.72 17.51
N ALA A 15 -1.40 -45.88 16.92
CA ALA A 15 -0.51 -47.03 17.03
C ALA A 15 -1.02 -48.13 16.08
N ALA A 16 -0.31 -48.35 15.04
CA ALA A 16 -0.19 -49.55 14.23
C ALA A 16 -0.09 -49.22 12.74
N MET A 17 1.14 -49.11 12.28
CA MET A 17 1.62 -49.61 10.98
C MET A 17 3.11 -49.26 10.83
N ALA A 18 3.93 -50.08 11.46
CA ALA A 18 5.33 -50.21 11.10
C ALA A 18 5.58 -51.72 10.95
N SER A 19 5.65 -52.18 9.74
CA SER A 19 6.50 -53.29 9.29
C SER A 19 6.02 -53.80 7.92
N VAL A 20 6.98 -54.14 7.15
CA VAL A 20 7.00 -54.77 5.82
C VAL A 20 7.19 -53.79 4.67
N TYR A 21 8.47 -53.59 4.37
CA TYR A 21 9.09 -53.80 3.06
C TYR A 21 10.59 -53.51 3.18
N GLY A 22 11.39 -54.58 3.26
CA GLY A 22 12.83 -54.52 3.10
C GLY A 22 13.17 -54.26 1.63
N LEU A 23 14.09 -53.32 1.37
CA LEU A 23 14.76 -53.13 0.11
C LEU A 23 16.29 -53.21 0.34
N PRO A 24 17.03 -53.81 -0.58
CA PRO A 24 18.46 -54.06 -0.42
C PRO A 24 19.27 -52.77 -0.68
N ALA A 25 20.34 -52.63 0.06
CA ALA A 25 21.38 -51.63 -0.19
C ALA A 25 22.02 -51.86 -1.55
N SER A 26 21.97 -50.89 -2.44
CA SER A 26 22.78 -50.79 -3.63
C SER A 26 23.70 -49.57 -3.58
N SER A 27 24.95 -49.86 -3.84
CA SER A 27 26.13 -49.06 -3.83
C SER A 27 26.02 -47.70 -4.53
N ALA A 28 26.61 -46.68 -3.90
CA ALA A 28 26.83 -45.35 -4.42
C ALA A 28 27.64 -45.37 -5.72
N SER A 29 27.05 -44.84 -6.77
CA SER A 29 27.77 -44.33 -7.94
C SER A 29 27.72 -42.81 -7.88
N ALA A 30 28.90 -42.20 -7.72
CA ALA A 30 29.09 -40.76 -7.89
C ALA A 30 28.89 -40.41 -9.36
N ALA A 31 27.73 -39.90 -9.72
CA ALA A 31 27.48 -39.37 -11.05
C ALA A 31 27.12 -37.89 -10.93
N ASN A 32 27.99 -37.08 -11.50
CA ASN A 32 27.81 -35.71 -11.98
C ASN A 32 26.44 -35.06 -11.69
N ALA A 33 26.39 -34.25 -10.66
CA ALA A 33 25.40 -33.20 -10.57
C ALA A 33 25.68 -32.13 -11.64
N ALA A 34 25.12 -32.34 -12.83
CA ALA A 34 25.02 -31.27 -13.79
C ALA A 34 24.24 -30.13 -13.16
N ALA A 35 24.93 -29.01 -12.95
CA ALA A 35 24.30 -27.77 -12.49
C ALA A 35 23.15 -27.42 -13.45
N GLN A 36 21.93 -27.55 -12.97
CA GLN A 36 20.79 -27.01 -13.70
C GLN A 36 21.05 -25.51 -13.88
N PRO A 37 20.86 -24.96 -15.09
CA PRO A 37 21.01 -23.52 -15.29
C PRO A 37 19.96 -22.82 -14.39
N ALA A 38 20.44 -22.00 -13.47
CA ALA A 38 19.61 -21.15 -12.64
C ALA A 38 18.64 -20.40 -13.55
N SER A 39 17.34 -20.61 -13.36
CA SER A 39 16.30 -19.93 -14.12
C SER A 39 16.49 -18.42 -13.96
N LYS A 40 16.74 -17.73 -15.07
CA LYS A 40 16.94 -16.27 -15.17
C LYS A 40 15.62 -15.49 -14.96
N HIS A 41 14.67 -15.98 -14.22
CA HIS A 41 13.54 -15.19 -13.76
C HIS A 41 13.94 -14.53 -12.44
N ALA A 42 14.35 -13.26 -12.51
CA ALA A 42 14.41 -12.44 -11.31
C ALA A 42 13.07 -12.56 -10.58
N SER A 43 13.10 -12.98 -9.33
CA SER A 43 11.86 -13.13 -8.53
C SER A 43 11.17 -11.77 -8.44
N LYS A 44 9.86 -11.75 -8.70
CA LYS A 44 9.04 -10.53 -8.61
C LYS A 44 9.20 -9.88 -7.22
N PRO A 45 9.26 -8.55 -7.12
CA PRO A 45 9.22 -7.86 -5.82
C PRO A 45 7.98 -8.27 -5.02
N ALA A 46 8.14 -8.52 -3.73
CA ALA A 46 7.02 -8.71 -2.81
C ALA A 46 6.63 -7.37 -2.20
N LEU A 47 5.33 -7.10 -2.08
CA LEU A 47 4.77 -5.86 -1.56
C LEU A 47 3.69 -6.14 -0.52
N ILE A 48 3.65 -5.32 0.53
CA ILE A 48 2.51 -5.15 1.44
C ILE A 48 2.03 -3.71 1.27
N HIS A 49 0.72 -3.51 1.06
CA HIS A 49 0.13 -2.19 0.85
C HIS A 49 -0.70 -1.78 2.05
N ALA A 50 -0.25 -0.76 2.79
CA ALA A 50 -0.96 -0.16 3.91
C ALA A 50 -1.65 1.13 3.45
N THR A 51 -2.98 1.24 3.68
CA THR A 51 -3.86 2.26 3.11
C THR A 51 -5.03 2.56 4.04
N ASP A 52 -5.60 3.76 3.95
CA ASP A 52 -6.73 4.22 4.76
C ASP A 52 -8.08 4.20 4.02
N LEU A 53 -8.36 3.09 3.36
CA LEU A 53 -9.65 2.81 2.74
C LEU A 53 -10.77 2.77 3.79
N PHE A 54 -11.44 3.88 4.01
CA PHE A 54 -12.52 3.99 4.98
C PHE A 54 -13.88 4.08 4.30
N ARG A 55 -14.91 3.70 5.03
CA ARG A 55 -16.30 3.84 4.66
C ARG A 55 -17.07 4.66 5.72
N PRO A 56 -17.85 5.70 5.32
CA PRO A 56 -18.01 6.24 3.97
C PRO A 56 -16.72 6.88 3.44
N HIS A 57 -16.59 6.91 2.12
CA HIS A 57 -15.37 7.40 1.47
C HIS A 57 -15.28 8.93 1.57
N ALA A 58 -14.20 9.42 2.18
CA ALA A 58 -13.92 10.84 2.24
C ALA A 58 -13.00 11.28 1.09
N ASP A 59 -12.03 10.43 0.72
CA ASP A 59 -11.07 10.68 -0.37
C ASP A 59 -10.84 9.42 -1.21
N PRO A 60 -11.23 9.42 -2.49
CA PRO A 60 -11.13 8.26 -3.35
C PRO A 60 -9.76 8.05 -4.04
N ASP A 61 -8.71 8.83 -3.73
CA ASP A 61 -7.37 8.58 -4.30
C ASP A 61 -6.80 7.23 -3.87
N ASP A 62 -7.01 6.79 -2.64
CA ASP A 62 -6.62 5.46 -2.15
C ASP A 62 -7.26 4.32 -2.95
N HIS A 63 -8.44 4.53 -3.52
CA HIS A 63 -9.06 3.55 -4.40
C HIS A 63 -8.40 3.49 -5.77
N PHE A 64 -7.89 4.61 -6.29
CA PHE A 64 -7.04 4.61 -7.48
C PHE A 64 -5.69 3.97 -7.19
N ASP A 65 -5.14 4.18 -6.01
CA ASP A 65 -3.91 3.54 -5.54
C ASP A 65 -4.09 2.02 -5.41
N LEU A 66 -5.19 1.57 -4.80
CA LEU A 66 -5.54 0.16 -4.72
C LEU A 66 -5.64 -0.47 -6.12
N ALA A 67 -6.36 0.17 -7.05
CA ALA A 67 -6.46 -0.29 -8.44
C ALA A 67 -5.09 -0.33 -9.14
N THR A 68 -4.21 0.63 -8.86
CA THR A 68 -2.84 0.68 -9.39
C THR A 68 -2.01 -0.51 -8.90
N VAL A 69 -2.05 -0.80 -7.60
CA VAL A 69 -1.34 -1.94 -7.00
C VAL A 69 -1.88 -3.27 -7.56
N PHE A 70 -3.21 -3.42 -7.68
CA PHE A 70 -3.81 -4.61 -8.29
C PHE A 70 -3.53 -4.74 -9.79
N SER A 71 -3.34 -3.63 -10.50
CA SER A 71 -2.88 -3.67 -11.88
C SER A 71 -1.47 -4.23 -12.00
N LEU A 72 -0.58 -3.89 -11.09
CA LEU A 72 0.77 -4.49 -11.02
C LEU A 72 0.71 -6.00 -10.71
N VAL A 73 -0.23 -6.44 -9.87
CA VAL A 73 -0.50 -7.87 -9.61
C VAL A 73 -0.98 -8.55 -10.89
N PHE A 74 -1.99 -8.00 -11.56
CA PHE A 74 -2.55 -8.56 -12.79
C PHE A 74 -1.51 -8.68 -13.90
N GLN A 75 -0.62 -7.70 -14.03
CA GLN A 75 0.47 -7.69 -14.99
C GLN A 75 1.67 -8.57 -14.57
N ASP A 76 1.57 -9.32 -13.49
CA ASP A 76 2.63 -10.18 -12.97
C ASP A 76 3.94 -9.42 -12.60
N ARG A 77 3.81 -8.17 -12.17
CA ARG A 77 4.94 -7.30 -11.81
C ARG A 77 5.35 -7.40 -10.35
N ILE A 78 4.40 -7.69 -9.47
CA ILE A 78 4.62 -7.83 -8.02
C ILE A 78 3.86 -9.04 -7.47
N ASP A 79 4.32 -9.52 -6.30
CA ASP A 79 3.55 -10.38 -5.41
C ASP A 79 3.01 -9.51 -4.27
N LEU A 80 1.71 -9.20 -4.31
CA LEU A 80 1.03 -8.47 -3.24
C LEU A 80 0.67 -9.46 -2.12
N LEU A 81 1.40 -9.39 -1.01
CA LEU A 81 1.27 -10.33 0.10
C LEU A 81 0.02 -10.05 0.95
N ALA A 82 -0.34 -8.78 1.10
CA ALA A 82 -1.54 -8.34 1.81
C ALA A 82 -1.86 -6.88 1.47
N VAL A 83 -3.14 -6.51 1.62
CA VAL A 83 -3.58 -5.12 1.80
C VAL A 83 -3.89 -4.94 3.28
N MET A 84 -3.22 -4.01 3.93
CA MET A 84 -3.50 -3.60 5.30
C MET A 84 -4.36 -2.35 5.25
N ILE A 85 -5.57 -2.43 5.81
CA ILE A 85 -6.49 -1.29 5.86
C ILE A 85 -6.45 -0.71 7.27
N ASP A 86 -6.14 0.58 7.35
CA ASP A 86 -6.15 1.32 8.61
C ASP A 86 -7.51 1.30 9.29
N HIS A 87 -7.49 1.45 10.59
CA HIS A 87 -8.73 1.71 11.32
C HIS A 87 -9.09 3.20 11.21
N PRO A 88 -10.36 3.54 10.97
CA PRO A 88 -10.79 4.93 10.91
C PRO A 88 -10.36 5.75 12.13
N PRO A 89 -10.00 7.03 11.96
CA PRO A 89 -9.61 7.88 13.08
C PRO A 89 -10.76 8.10 14.05
N ALA A 90 -10.46 8.45 15.29
CA ALA A 90 -11.46 8.74 16.32
C ALA A 90 -12.44 9.82 15.83
N GLY A 91 -13.74 9.56 16.00
CA GLY A 91 -14.84 10.43 15.54
C GLY A 91 -15.32 10.18 14.10
N HIS A 92 -14.66 9.32 13.35
CA HIS A 92 -15.16 8.86 12.06
C HIS A 92 -16.28 7.82 12.29
N ALA A 93 -17.39 7.98 11.61
CA ALA A 93 -18.60 7.14 11.80
C ALA A 93 -18.54 5.79 11.04
N GLY A 94 -17.46 5.51 10.33
CA GLY A 94 -17.35 4.38 9.43
C GLY A 94 -16.44 3.26 9.92
N ASP A 95 -16.10 2.40 8.98
CA ASP A 95 -15.30 1.20 9.19
C ASP A 95 -14.28 1.01 8.04
N PRO A 96 -13.27 0.12 8.19
CA PRO A 96 -12.37 -0.24 7.10
C PRO A 96 -13.14 -0.85 5.92
N ASP A 97 -12.89 -0.38 4.69
CA ASP A 97 -13.59 -0.88 3.51
C ASP A 97 -12.95 -2.14 2.91
N VAL A 98 -13.15 -3.25 3.59
CA VAL A 98 -12.71 -4.58 3.13
C VAL A 98 -13.34 -4.95 1.77
N LEU A 99 -14.53 -4.42 1.46
CA LEU A 99 -15.21 -4.71 0.21
C LEU A 99 -14.44 -4.18 -1.00
N ALA A 100 -13.77 -3.03 -0.89
CA ALA A 100 -12.97 -2.50 -1.97
C ALA A 100 -11.86 -3.49 -2.42
N VAL A 101 -11.22 -4.15 -1.46
CA VAL A 101 -10.21 -5.19 -1.76
C VAL A 101 -10.85 -6.43 -2.38
N ALA A 102 -12.04 -6.84 -1.93
CA ALA A 102 -12.77 -7.95 -2.53
C ALA A 102 -13.16 -7.66 -3.99
N GLN A 103 -13.58 -6.43 -4.28
CA GLN A 103 -13.86 -5.98 -5.65
C GLN A 103 -12.60 -6.01 -6.53
N MET A 104 -11.47 -5.51 -6.04
CA MET A 104 -10.19 -5.56 -6.77
C MET A 104 -9.71 -7.01 -6.97
N ASN A 105 -9.83 -7.88 -5.98
CA ASN A 105 -9.56 -9.30 -6.14
C ASN A 105 -10.40 -9.92 -7.27
N ARG A 106 -11.70 -9.56 -7.35
CA ARG A 106 -12.58 -10.01 -8.43
C ARG A 106 -12.14 -9.47 -9.78
N ILE A 107 -11.77 -8.20 -9.89
CA ILE A 107 -11.34 -7.58 -11.16
C ILE A 107 -10.01 -8.20 -11.61
N ALA A 108 -9.03 -8.28 -10.73
CA ALA A 108 -7.70 -8.78 -11.09
C ALA A 108 -7.60 -10.32 -11.15
N GLY A 109 -8.65 -11.06 -10.76
CA GLY A 109 -8.61 -12.52 -10.68
C GLY A 109 -7.62 -13.04 -9.65
N SER A 110 -7.44 -12.32 -8.54
CA SER A 110 -6.47 -12.61 -7.47
C SER A 110 -7.16 -12.99 -6.16
N SER A 111 -6.36 -13.29 -5.14
CA SER A 111 -6.84 -13.68 -3.79
C SER A 111 -5.94 -13.05 -2.72
N VAL A 112 -5.74 -11.75 -2.81
CA VAL A 112 -4.92 -11.00 -1.86
C VAL A 112 -5.64 -10.90 -0.53
N PRO A 113 -5.01 -11.30 0.60
CA PRO A 113 -5.62 -11.22 1.92
C PRO A 113 -5.68 -9.76 2.42
N VAL A 114 -6.63 -9.52 3.34
CA VAL A 114 -6.80 -8.23 4.02
C VAL A 114 -6.34 -8.36 5.47
N ILE A 115 -5.60 -7.37 5.94
CA ILE A 115 -5.28 -7.15 7.35
C ILE A 115 -6.02 -5.88 7.77
N THR A 116 -6.76 -5.93 8.86
CA THR A 116 -7.31 -4.72 9.49
C THR A 116 -6.30 -4.18 10.48
N GLY A 117 -5.98 -2.91 10.37
CA GLY A 117 -5.04 -2.21 11.24
C GLY A 117 -5.54 -2.06 12.68
N SER A 118 -4.65 -1.57 13.53
CA SER A 118 -4.92 -1.34 14.95
C SER A 118 -5.74 -0.06 15.15
N PRO A 119 -6.76 -0.04 16.03
CA PRO A 119 -7.66 1.10 16.20
C PRO A 119 -7.02 2.26 16.97
N GLU A 120 -5.99 2.01 17.77
CA GLU A 120 -5.42 2.97 18.70
C GLU A 120 -4.13 3.62 18.15
N ARG A 121 -3.89 4.86 18.53
CA ARG A 121 -2.63 5.55 18.25
C ARG A 121 -1.48 4.88 18.98
N LEU A 122 -0.27 4.99 18.41
CA LEU A 122 0.93 4.48 19.03
C LEU A 122 1.28 5.34 20.25
N ASP A 123 1.06 4.81 21.45
CA ASP A 123 1.58 5.43 22.68
C ASP A 123 3.02 4.97 22.88
N PRO A 124 4.00 5.89 22.98
CA PRO A 124 5.39 5.53 23.24
C PRO A 124 5.59 4.74 24.55
N ALA A 125 4.77 5.02 25.57
CA ALA A 125 4.80 4.32 26.86
C ALA A 125 4.18 2.92 26.77
N GLU A 126 3.14 2.75 25.96
CA GLU A 126 2.45 1.46 25.74
C GLU A 126 3.19 0.56 24.74
N ALA A 127 3.87 1.17 23.75
CA ALA A 127 4.68 0.45 22.76
C ALA A 127 5.78 -0.42 23.39
N ALA A 128 6.18 -0.12 24.62
CA ALA A 128 7.15 -0.88 25.40
C ALA A 128 6.52 -2.04 26.20
N LYS A 129 5.18 -2.18 26.24
CA LYS A 129 4.50 -3.21 27.07
C LYS A 129 4.16 -4.45 26.24
N PRO A 130 4.68 -5.64 26.60
CA PRO A 130 4.47 -6.89 25.86
C PRO A 130 3.04 -7.44 25.87
N GLY A 131 2.06 -6.77 26.46
CA GLY A 131 0.78 -7.38 26.87
C GLY A 131 -0.45 -7.05 26.02
N ASN A 132 -0.50 -5.99 25.25
CA ASN A 132 -1.72 -5.56 24.52
C ASN A 132 -1.77 -6.10 23.08
N ARG A 133 -1.95 -7.42 22.93
CA ARG A 133 -2.06 -8.03 21.58
C ARG A 133 -3.32 -7.62 20.82
N ALA A 134 -4.41 -7.27 21.50
CA ALA A 134 -5.64 -6.87 20.85
C ALA A 134 -5.50 -5.49 20.15
N GLY A 135 -4.88 -4.53 20.85
CA GLY A 135 -4.60 -3.21 20.30
C GLY A 135 -3.47 -3.17 19.26
N ALA A 136 -2.74 -4.28 19.07
CA ALA A 136 -1.62 -4.42 18.15
C ALA A 136 -1.86 -5.49 17.07
N SER A 137 -3.11 -5.87 16.82
CA SER A 137 -3.45 -6.99 15.93
C SER A 137 -2.91 -6.82 14.51
N GLY A 138 -2.97 -5.61 13.96
CA GLY A 138 -2.43 -5.29 12.64
C GLY A 138 -0.90 -5.46 12.57
N ALA A 139 -0.18 -4.97 13.57
CA ALA A 139 1.28 -5.12 13.65
C ALA A 139 1.71 -6.59 13.74
N PHE A 140 1.03 -7.41 14.56
CA PHE A 140 1.31 -8.85 14.62
C PHE A 140 0.99 -9.57 13.32
N ALA A 141 -0.10 -9.23 12.64
CA ALA A 141 -0.45 -9.79 11.34
C ALA A 141 0.58 -9.40 10.27
N LEU A 142 1.08 -8.17 10.31
CA LEU A 142 2.17 -7.70 9.45
C LEU A 142 3.45 -8.51 9.67
N LEU A 143 3.89 -8.67 10.93
CA LEU A 143 5.07 -9.47 11.26
C LEU A 143 4.93 -10.93 10.79
N GLU A 144 3.76 -11.52 10.97
CA GLU A 144 3.49 -12.89 10.50
C GLU A 144 3.53 -12.97 8.96
N THR A 145 3.02 -11.96 8.26
CA THR A 145 3.10 -11.88 6.80
C THR A 145 4.56 -11.80 6.33
N LEU A 146 5.37 -10.94 6.96
CA LEU A 146 6.80 -10.84 6.69
C LEU A 146 7.54 -12.15 6.98
N ARG A 147 7.23 -12.82 8.10
CA ARG A 147 7.85 -14.08 8.51
C ARG A 147 7.58 -15.20 7.49
N ARG A 148 6.35 -15.30 6.99
CA ARG A 148 5.94 -16.29 6.00
C ARG A 148 6.45 -15.99 4.59
N SER A 149 6.79 -14.76 4.30
CA SER A 149 7.29 -14.40 2.98
C SER A 149 8.62 -15.13 2.69
N PRO A 150 8.76 -15.80 1.53
CA PRO A 150 9.99 -16.49 1.15
C PRO A 150 11.15 -15.51 0.87
N ARG A 151 10.86 -14.23 0.70
CA ARG A 151 11.83 -13.16 0.43
C ARG A 151 11.45 -11.86 1.15
N PRO A 152 12.38 -10.91 1.31
CA PRO A 152 12.05 -9.60 1.85
C PRO A 152 10.96 -8.91 1.01
N ALA A 153 10.03 -8.22 1.68
CA ALA A 153 8.94 -7.49 1.06
C ALA A 153 9.10 -5.98 1.27
N ALA A 154 8.78 -5.19 0.26
CA ALA A 154 8.57 -3.76 0.43
C ALA A 154 7.23 -3.51 1.13
N ILE A 155 7.13 -2.40 1.87
CA ILE A 155 5.89 -1.95 2.49
C ILE A 155 5.59 -0.55 1.96
N SER A 156 4.45 -0.35 1.30
CA SER A 156 3.96 0.97 0.96
C SER A 156 2.97 1.44 2.01
N ILE A 157 3.11 2.69 2.47
CA ILE A 157 2.24 3.33 3.45
C ILE A 157 1.66 4.57 2.78
N VAL A 158 0.33 4.60 2.62
CA VAL A 158 -0.42 5.74 2.07
C VAL A 158 -1.49 6.25 3.04
N GLY A 159 -1.54 5.69 4.24
CA GLY A 159 -2.38 6.07 5.37
C GLY A 159 -1.59 6.19 6.67
N SER A 160 -2.12 5.63 7.76
CA SER A 160 -1.48 5.64 9.08
C SER A 160 -0.19 4.80 9.13
N CYS A 161 0.77 5.29 9.87
CA CYS A 161 2.04 4.59 10.12
C CYS A 161 1.98 3.59 11.29
N ARG A 162 0.87 3.50 12.05
CA ARG A 162 0.77 2.82 13.34
C ARG A 162 1.30 1.40 13.34
N ASP A 163 0.71 0.55 12.52
CA ASP A 163 1.01 -0.88 12.54
C ASP A 163 2.41 -1.20 12.04
N VAL A 164 2.89 -0.45 11.04
CA VAL A 164 4.25 -0.62 10.51
C VAL A 164 5.29 -0.16 11.54
N ALA A 165 5.07 0.99 12.18
CA ALA A 165 5.95 1.49 13.23
C ALA A 165 5.98 0.55 14.43
N LEU A 166 4.82 0.04 14.86
CA LEU A 166 4.72 -0.89 15.97
C LEU A 166 5.36 -2.25 15.63
N ALA A 167 5.16 -2.77 14.44
CA ALA A 167 5.80 -4.00 13.97
C ALA A 167 7.32 -3.90 14.02
N GLY A 168 7.90 -2.80 13.52
CA GLY A 168 9.34 -2.59 13.57
C GLY A 168 9.90 -2.47 14.99
N ARG A 169 9.12 -2.00 15.97
CA ARG A 169 9.51 -1.98 17.39
C ARG A 169 9.36 -3.33 18.09
N LEU A 170 8.33 -4.10 17.73
CA LEU A 170 8.06 -5.40 18.35
C LEU A 170 9.07 -6.47 17.94
N ASP A 171 9.55 -6.46 16.71
CA ASP A 171 10.51 -7.45 16.20
C ASP A 171 11.46 -6.77 15.20
N PRO A 172 12.41 -5.94 15.68
CA PRO A 172 13.31 -5.19 14.82
C PRO A 172 14.24 -6.08 13.99
N ASP A 173 14.63 -7.23 14.51
CA ASP A 173 15.50 -8.17 13.81
C ASP A 173 14.79 -8.82 12.62
N LEU A 174 13.54 -9.27 12.81
CA LEU A 174 12.71 -9.77 11.71
C LEU A 174 12.47 -8.65 10.68
N PHE A 175 12.17 -7.43 11.16
CA PHE A 175 11.92 -6.29 10.29
C PHE A 175 13.17 -5.98 9.44
N ALA A 176 14.35 -5.90 10.05
CA ALA A 176 15.62 -5.71 9.34
C ALA A 176 15.90 -6.82 8.30
N ALA A 177 15.57 -8.07 8.63
CA ALA A 177 15.81 -9.21 7.75
C ALA A 177 14.79 -9.35 6.61
N LYS A 178 13.54 -8.90 6.82
CA LYS A 178 12.41 -9.20 5.94
C LYS A 178 11.74 -7.98 5.31
N CYS A 179 12.06 -6.74 5.74
CA CYS A 179 11.60 -5.53 5.08
C CYS A 179 12.64 -5.09 4.03
N ALA A 180 12.27 -5.17 2.75
CA ALA A 180 13.13 -4.72 1.65
C ALA A 180 13.23 -3.18 1.58
N GLY A 181 12.28 -2.47 2.17
CA GLY A 181 12.20 -1.03 2.26
C GLY A 181 10.77 -0.55 2.51
N VAL A 182 10.65 0.60 3.15
CA VAL A 182 9.37 1.28 3.37
C VAL A 182 9.25 2.43 2.38
N TYR A 183 8.13 2.49 1.67
CA TYR A 183 7.71 3.59 0.80
C TYR A 183 6.66 4.40 1.54
N LEU A 184 7.06 5.48 2.14
CA LEU A 184 6.24 6.31 3.01
C LEU A 184 5.68 7.52 2.25
N ASN A 185 4.41 7.51 1.90
CA ASN A 185 3.72 8.65 1.30
C ASN A 185 2.99 9.44 2.38
N ALA A 186 3.69 10.34 3.02
CA ALA A 186 3.19 11.21 4.07
C ALA A 186 4.12 12.40 4.30
N GLY A 187 3.58 13.46 4.86
CA GLY A 187 4.33 14.61 5.32
C GLY A 187 4.67 15.63 4.24
N SER A 188 5.50 16.59 4.63
CA SER A 188 5.92 17.72 3.79
C SER A 188 7.41 17.66 3.50
N GLY A 189 7.76 17.79 2.22
CA GLY A 189 9.14 17.89 1.73
C GLY A 189 9.74 19.29 1.83
N THR A 190 9.04 20.26 2.45
CA THR A 190 9.57 21.62 2.58
C THR A 190 10.85 21.63 3.44
N PRO A 191 11.90 22.31 2.95
CA PRO A 191 13.11 22.47 3.75
C PRO A 191 12.98 23.52 4.87
N ASP A 192 11.95 24.35 4.86
CA ASP A 192 11.67 25.37 5.86
C ASP A 192 10.93 24.79 7.06
N LYS A 193 11.63 24.65 8.19
CA LYS A 193 11.08 24.08 9.43
C LYS A 193 9.85 24.82 9.97
N SER A 194 9.79 26.15 9.82
CA SER A 194 8.66 26.95 10.30
C SER A 194 7.37 26.62 9.55
N LEU A 195 7.49 26.19 8.31
CA LEU A 195 6.39 25.76 7.45
C LEU A 195 6.08 24.26 7.63
N ALA A 196 7.07 23.44 7.96
CA ALA A 196 6.92 22.00 8.19
C ALA A 196 6.05 21.67 9.41
N ALA A 197 5.81 22.64 10.32
CA ALA A 197 4.96 22.48 11.50
C ALA A 197 3.44 22.30 11.13
N ARG A 198 3.03 22.59 9.90
CA ARG A 198 1.69 22.25 9.42
C ARG A 198 1.69 20.79 8.97
N LEU A 199 1.16 19.92 9.83
CA LEU A 199 1.14 18.50 9.57
C LEU A 199 0.21 18.16 8.38
N GLU A 200 0.68 17.28 7.54
CA GLU A 200 -0.11 16.61 6.53
C GLU A 200 -1.08 15.62 7.20
N TYR A 201 -2.15 15.22 6.48
CA TYR A 201 -3.24 14.43 7.04
C TYR A 201 -2.75 13.10 7.64
N ASN A 202 -1.97 12.30 6.92
CA ASN A 202 -1.47 11.00 7.38
C ASN A 202 -0.53 11.13 8.59
N VAL A 203 0.28 12.21 8.62
CA VAL A 203 1.08 12.55 9.80
C VAL A 203 0.20 12.87 10.99
N GLY A 204 -0.89 13.63 10.76
CA GLY A 204 -1.86 14.02 11.79
C GLY A 204 -2.63 12.83 12.40
N LEU A 205 -2.75 11.72 11.67
CA LEU A 205 -3.37 10.49 12.19
C LEU A 205 -2.63 9.97 13.43
N ASP A 206 -1.28 9.96 13.38
CA ASP A 206 -0.42 9.55 14.49
C ASP A 206 1.02 10.06 14.30
N PRO A 207 1.35 11.28 14.77
CA PRO A 207 2.69 11.86 14.58
C PRO A 207 3.82 11.02 15.20
N VAL A 208 3.55 10.31 16.29
CA VAL A 208 4.54 9.46 16.98
C VAL A 208 4.86 8.24 16.12
N SER A 209 3.88 7.60 15.53
CA SER A 209 4.11 6.47 14.63
C SER A 209 4.80 6.91 13.34
N TYR A 210 4.41 8.06 12.79
CA TYR A 210 5.09 8.65 11.63
C TYR A 210 6.58 8.87 11.90
N ALA A 211 6.91 9.51 13.02
CA ALA A 211 8.31 9.74 13.43
C ALA A 211 9.08 8.42 13.56
N ALA A 212 8.46 7.39 14.12
CA ALA A 212 9.10 6.09 14.31
C ALA A 212 9.46 5.36 13.00
N ILE A 213 8.81 5.67 11.88
CA ILE A 213 9.16 5.09 10.57
C ILE A 213 10.58 5.48 10.14
N PHE A 214 11.04 6.70 10.51
CA PHE A 214 12.37 7.18 10.14
C PHE A 214 13.49 6.45 10.86
N ASP A 215 13.18 5.75 11.96
CA ASP A 215 14.15 4.99 12.76
C ASP A 215 14.12 3.47 12.43
N LEU A 216 13.29 3.04 11.51
CA LEU A 216 13.19 1.60 11.16
C LEU A 216 14.50 1.08 10.58
N PRO A 217 14.88 -0.19 10.91
CA PRO A 217 16.12 -0.81 10.47
C PRO A 217 16.03 -1.37 9.04
N CYS A 218 15.51 -0.57 8.11
CA CYS A 218 15.39 -0.93 6.69
C CYS A 218 15.50 0.33 5.82
N PRO A 219 15.69 0.21 4.51
CA PRO A 219 15.66 1.36 3.62
C PRO A 219 14.33 2.11 3.68
N LEU A 220 14.39 3.44 3.68
CA LEU A 220 13.24 4.33 3.65
C LEU A 220 13.26 5.16 2.37
N TYR A 221 12.20 5.04 1.59
CA TYR A 221 11.87 5.90 0.45
C TYR A 221 10.75 6.83 0.88
N TRP A 222 11.11 8.04 1.27
CA TRP A 222 10.14 9.03 1.73
C TRP A 222 9.57 9.80 0.55
N LEU A 223 8.24 9.80 0.44
CA LEU A 223 7.44 10.44 -0.58
C LEU A 223 6.58 11.54 0.06
N PRO A 224 7.11 12.75 0.29
CA PRO A 224 6.28 13.82 0.84
C PRO A 224 5.09 14.11 -0.06
N CYS A 225 3.93 14.40 0.53
CA CYS A 225 2.72 14.70 -0.24
C CYS A 225 2.82 16.05 -0.94
N PHE A 226 3.49 17.04 -0.32
CA PHE A 226 3.60 18.39 -0.86
C PHE A 226 4.85 19.12 -0.31
N GLU A 227 5.14 20.30 -0.86
CA GLU A 227 5.95 21.33 -0.23
C GLU A 227 5.05 22.52 0.15
N VAL A 228 5.32 23.16 1.27
CA VAL A 228 4.64 24.39 1.63
C VAL A 228 5.18 25.54 0.78
N ALA A 229 4.29 26.24 0.11
CA ALA A 229 4.66 27.38 -0.73
C ALA A 229 5.23 28.54 0.11
N PRO A 230 6.05 29.43 -0.49
CA PRO A 230 6.42 30.70 0.14
C PRO A 230 5.17 31.44 0.62
N GLY A 231 5.21 31.94 1.86
CA GLY A 231 4.03 32.56 2.51
C GLY A 231 3.29 31.61 3.45
N GLY A 232 3.73 30.37 3.60
CA GLY A 232 3.20 29.41 4.59
C GLY A 232 1.88 28.77 4.23
N GLU A 233 1.37 28.97 3.00
CA GLU A 233 0.14 28.35 2.54
C GLU A 233 0.41 26.93 2.00
N VAL A 234 -0.29 25.94 2.57
CA VAL A 234 -0.28 24.57 2.04
C VAL A 234 -1.20 24.54 0.82
N ARG A 235 -0.65 24.21 -0.33
CA ARG A 235 -1.40 24.11 -1.59
C ARG A 235 -1.24 22.74 -2.22
N PHE A 236 -2.29 22.32 -2.91
CA PHE A 236 -2.23 21.23 -3.87
C PHE A 236 -1.52 21.71 -5.13
N ALA A 237 -0.19 21.77 -5.08
CA ALA A 237 0.65 22.24 -6.15
C ALA A 237 1.80 21.26 -6.38
N VAL A 238 2.18 21.12 -7.66
CA VAL A 238 3.36 20.32 -8.02
C VAL A 238 4.61 21.05 -7.53
N ALA A 239 5.47 20.33 -6.82
CA ALA A 239 6.69 20.87 -6.22
C ALA A 239 7.85 19.89 -6.40
N ALA A 240 9.07 20.35 -6.11
CA ALA A 240 10.27 19.53 -6.31
C ALA A 240 10.27 18.27 -5.41
N HIS A 241 9.84 18.39 -4.16
CA HIS A 241 9.78 17.28 -3.20
C HIS A 241 8.35 17.01 -2.72
N GLY A 242 7.38 17.09 -3.66
CA GLY A 242 5.99 16.75 -3.43
C GLY A 242 5.51 15.78 -4.50
N THR A 243 4.85 14.70 -4.10
CA THR A 243 4.36 13.66 -5.03
C THR A 243 3.07 14.02 -5.72
N TYR A 244 2.44 15.14 -5.33
CA TYR A 244 1.16 15.58 -5.83
C TYR A 244 1.12 15.75 -7.34
N TYR A 245 0.07 15.18 -7.95
CA TYR A 245 -0.40 15.51 -9.28
C TYR A 245 -1.92 15.40 -9.34
N ARG A 246 -2.54 15.90 -10.40
CA ARG A 246 -3.99 15.77 -10.60
C ARG A 246 -4.33 15.59 -12.06
N PHE A 247 -5.47 14.97 -12.31
CA PHE A 247 -6.06 14.85 -13.63
C PHE A 247 -7.58 15.04 -13.58
N LEU A 248 -8.17 15.35 -14.72
CA LEU A 248 -9.61 15.37 -14.87
C LEU A 248 -10.09 13.93 -15.13
N GLN A 249 -11.05 13.42 -14.33
CA GLN A 249 -11.41 12.00 -14.37
C GLN A 249 -11.97 11.57 -15.74
N GLN A 250 -12.61 12.47 -16.50
CA GLN A 250 -13.04 12.19 -17.87
C GLN A 250 -11.90 11.84 -18.84
N ASP A 251 -10.67 12.20 -18.53
CA ASP A 251 -9.51 11.89 -19.37
C ASP A 251 -8.99 10.47 -19.14
N VAL A 252 -9.41 9.83 -18.04
CA VAL A 252 -8.94 8.51 -17.60
C VAL A 252 -10.07 7.48 -17.59
N LEU A 253 -11.19 7.75 -16.90
CA LEU A 253 -12.25 6.77 -16.67
C LEU A 253 -12.81 6.12 -17.95
N PRO A 254 -13.09 6.85 -19.05
CA PRO A 254 -13.62 6.23 -20.27
C PRO A 254 -12.66 5.24 -20.94
N LEU A 255 -11.38 5.28 -20.59
CA LEU A 255 -10.35 4.39 -21.16
C LEU A 255 -10.22 3.05 -20.43
N LEU A 256 -10.89 2.92 -19.27
CA LEU A 256 -10.83 1.75 -18.39
C LEU A 256 -11.84 0.68 -18.80
N SER A 257 -11.65 -0.54 -18.32
CA SER A 257 -12.64 -1.61 -18.50
C SER A 257 -13.98 -1.26 -17.82
N THR A 258 -15.06 -1.85 -18.30
CA THR A 258 -16.40 -1.64 -17.73
C THR A 258 -16.44 -1.96 -16.23
N ARG A 259 -15.79 -3.05 -15.81
CA ARG A 259 -15.71 -3.42 -14.39
C ARG A 259 -15.01 -2.37 -13.55
N LEU A 260 -13.90 -1.84 -14.04
CA LEU A 260 -13.15 -0.82 -13.30
C LEU A 260 -13.90 0.52 -13.28
N GLN A 261 -14.61 0.87 -14.35
CA GLN A 261 -15.52 2.02 -14.34
C GLN A 261 -16.64 1.84 -13.33
N ASN A 262 -17.27 0.65 -13.27
CA ASN A 262 -18.30 0.33 -12.29
C ASN A 262 -17.75 0.34 -10.85
N TYR A 263 -16.52 -0.11 -10.64
CA TYR A 263 -15.85 0.02 -9.34
C TYR A 263 -15.78 1.49 -8.88
N PHE A 264 -15.28 2.39 -9.72
CA PHE A 264 -15.20 3.81 -9.38
C PHE A 264 -16.57 4.47 -9.27
N ALA A 265 -17.55 4.08 -10.09
CA ALA A 265 -18.93 4.56 -9.99
C ALA A 265 -19.59 4.11 -8.66
N PHE A 266 -19.36 2.87 -8.25
CA PHE A 266 -19.82 2.34 -6.97
C PHE A 266 -19.29 3.16 -5.77
N LEU A 267 -17.99 3.49 -5.80
CA LEU A 267 -17.34 4.30 -4.79
C LEU A 267 -17.86 5.73 -4.78
N PHE A 268 -18.03 6.32 -5.96
CA PHE A 268 -18.55 7.68 -6.10
C PHE A 268 -19.94 7.83 -5.49
N LYS A 269 -20.81 6.82 -5.69
CA LYS A 269 -22.13 6.78 -5.00
C LYS A 269 -22.00 6.75 -3.48
N GLN A 270 -21.05 6.01 -2.94
CA GLN A 270 -20.84 5.89 -1.49
C GLN A 270 -20.22 7.14 -0.87
N GLY A 271 -19.51 7.95 -1.65
CA GLY A 271 -18.91 9.22 -1.20
C GLY A 271 -19.85 10.43 -1.29
N GLU A 272 -21.07 10.27 -1.81
CA GLU A 272 -22.02 11.37 -1.87
C GLU A 272 -22.51 11.76 -0.47
N SER A 273 -22.51 13.06 -0.17
CA SER A 273 -22.90 13.59 1.14
C SER A 273 -24.41 13.54 1.42
N ASP A 274 -25.22 13.23 0.41
CA ASP A 274 -26.66 13.06 0.57
C ASP A 274 -26.98 11.71 1.22
N ARG A 275 -27.72 11.75 2.33
CA ARG A 275 -28.16 10.54 3.06
C ARG A 275 -28.97 9.58 2.19
N ALA A 276 -29.76 10.09 1.24
CA ALA A 276 -30.52 9.25 0.32
C ALA A 276 -29.57 8.47 -0.61
N ALA A 277 -28.59 9.14 -1.20
CA ALA A 277 -27.58 8.51 -2.05
C ALA A 277 -26.72 7.51 -1.29
N GLN A 278 -26.34 7.80 -0.03
CA GLN A 278 -25.64 6.85 0.84
C GLN A 278 -26.50 5.61 1.13
N SER A 279 -27.80 5.78 1.41
CA SER A 279 -28.72 4.66 1.64
C SER A 279 -28.86 3.77 0.40
N GLU A 280 -28.92 4.35 -0.79
CA GLU A 280 -28.91 3.59 -2.05
C GLU A 280 -27.60 2.83 -2.26
N ALA A 281 -26.47 3.47 -1.98
CA ALA A 281 -25.16 2.87 -2.07
C ALA A 281 -25.00 1.71 -1.08
N ASP A 282 -25.47 1.85 0.15
CA ASP A 282 -25.47 0.79 1.16
C ASP A 282 -26.37 -0.38 0.75
N ALA A 283 -27.51 -0.13 0.12
CA ALA A 283 -28.39 -1.15 -0.42
C ALA A 283 -27.74 -1.93 -1.59
N LEU A 284 -26.79 -1.34 -2.30
CA LEU A 284 -26.03 -2.03 -3.36
C LEU A 284 -24.94 -2.95 -2.81
N ARG A 285 -24.43 -2.72 -1.60
CA ARG A 285 -23.31 -3.51 -1.03
C ARG A 285 -23.56 -5.03 -1.04
N PRO A 286 -24.71 -5.56 -0.63
CA PRO A 286 -24.98 -6.99 -0.71
C PRO A 286 -24.96 -7.54 -2.16
N ASN A 287 -25.19 -6.67 -3.15
CA ASN A 287 -25.27 -7.02 -4.57
C ASN A 287 -24.05 -6.49 -5.37
N TRP A 288 -22.95 -6.16 -4.71
CA TRP A 288 -21.77 -5.52 -5.29
C TRP A 288 -21.23 -6.26 -6.52
N LEU A 289 -21.28 -7.60 -6.50
CA LEU A 289 -20.78 -8.43 -7.60
C LEU A 289 -21.62 -8.22 -8.86
N ARG A 290 -22.96 -8.19 -8.70
CA ARG A 290 -23.88 -7.93 -9.82
C ARG A 290 -23.73 -6.51 -10.36
N TYR A 291 -23.44 -5.54 -9.48
CA TYR A 291 -23.16 -4.17 -9.87
C TYR A 291 -21.87 -4.08 -10.67
N LEU A 292 -20.81 -4.71 -10.19
CA LEU A 292 -19.49 -4.71 -10.82
C LEU A 292 -19.54 -5.32 -12.25
N ASP A 293 -20.25 -6.43 -12.43
CA ASP A 293 -20.41 -7.13 -13.70
C ASP A 293 -21.60 -6.58 -14.55
N GLY A 294 -22.27 -5.55 -14.07
CA GLY A 294 -23.44 -4.95 -14.70
C GLY A 294 -23.12 -3.92 -15.79
N PRO A 295 -24.16 -3.28 -16.37
CA PRO A 295 -24.00 -2.18 -17.31
C PRO A 295 -23.41 -0.95 -16.62
N ARG A 296 -22.74 -0.10 -17.37
CA ARG A 296 -22.22 1.18 -16.88
C ARG A 296 -23.35 2.16 -16.60
N GLU A 297 -23.19 2.96 -15.54
CA GLU A 297 -24.06 4.10 -15.25
C GLU A 297 -23.52 5.37 -15.90
N GLU A 298 -23.79 5.57 -17.18
CA GLU A 298 -23.22 6.64 -18.00
C GLU A 298 -23.39 8.03 -17.38
N ALA A 299 -24.59 8.37 -16.87
CA ALA A 299 -24.86 9.67 -16.25
C ALA A 299 -24.03 9.89 -14.98
N LEU A 300 -23.76 8.83 -14.21
CA LEU A 300 -22.94 8.89 -13.00
C LEU A 300 -21.46 9.07 -13.38
N LEU A 301 -20.98 8.31 -14.34
CA LEU A 301 -19.61 8.40 -14.84
C LEU A 301 -19.33 9.75 -15.49
N GLU A 302 -20.29 10.35 -16.22
CA GLU A 302 -20.18 11.69 -16.76
C GLU A 302 -20.08 12.75 -15.64
N ARG A 303 -20.88 12.63 -14.59
CA ARG A 303 -20.82 13.54 -13.43
C ARG A 303 -19.48 13.41 -12.69
N GLN A 304 -19.02 12.20 -12.46
CA GLN A 304 -17.73 11.90 -11.86
C GLN A 304 -16.58 12.40 -12.74
N GLY A 305 -16.69 12.22 -14.04
CA GLY A 305 -15.69 12.64 -15.03
C GLY A 305 -15.36 14.14 -14.98
N ARG A 306 -16.33 14.97 -14.62
CA ARG A 306 -16.17 16.43 -14.50
C ARG A 306 -15.35 16.85 -13.27
N GLN A 307 -15.00 15.92 -12.38
CA GLN A 307 -14.23 16.21 -11.17
C GLN A 307 -12.75 15.92 -11.37
N PHE A 308 -11.91 16.74 -10.76
CA PHE A 308 -10.50 16.45 -10.64
C PHE A 308 -10.26 15.33 -9.64
N ARG A 309 -9.26 14.49 -9.96
CA ARG A 309 -8.69 13.54 -9.02
C ARG A 309 -7.28 13.98 -8.63
N ASN A 310 -7.08 14.21 -7.35
CA ASN A 310 -5.78 14.45 -6.75
C ASN A 310 -5.12 13.10 -6.46
N MET A 311 -3.82 12.97 -6.69
CA MET A 311 -3.07 11.73 -6.51
C MET A 311 -1.70 12.03 -5.92
N TRP A 312 -1.14 11.05 -5.17
CA TRP A 312 0.17 11.18 -4.54
C TRP A 312 1.06 9.94 -4.67
N SER A 313 0.53 8.72 -4.54
CA SER A 313 1.29 7.53 -4.16
C SER A 313 1.85 6.72 -5.34
N THR A 314 1.38 6.94 -6.56
CA THR A 314 1.67 6.13 -7.77
C THR A 314 3.17 5.87 -7.99
N ALA A 315 4.01 6.89 -7.76
CA ALA A 315 5.46 6.79 -7.94
C ALA A 315 6.11 5.74 -7.03
N GLY A 316 5.61 5.64 -5.77
CA GLY A 316 6.10 4.69 -4.79
C GLY A 316 5.83 3.24 -5.20
N PHE A 317 4.63 2.95 -5.69
CA PHE A 317 4.26 1.59 -6.15
C PHE A 317 5.10 1.14 -7.33
N LEU A 318 5.28 2.04 -8.31
CA LEU A 318 6.10 1.75 -9.48
C LEU A 318 7.56 1.48 -9.08
N HIS A 319 8.15 2.34 -8.24
CA HIS A 319 9.53 2.14 -7.80
C HIS A 319 9.70 0.86 -6.99
N ALA A 320 8.75 0.53 -6.10
CA ALA A 320 8.74 -0.74 -5.37
C ALA A 320 8.64 -1.97 -6.29
N ALA A 321 7.96 -1.82 -7.43
CA ALA A 321 7.88 -2.82 -8.49
C ALA A 321 9.13 -2.88 -9.41
N GLY A 322 10.17 -2.09 -9.13
CA GLY A 322 11.34 -1.98 -10.00
C GLY A 322 11.08 -1.24 -11.32
N LEU A 323 10.03 -0.42 -11.36
CA LEU A 323 9.59 0.35 -12.52
C LEU A 323 9.83 1.85 -12.30
N GLY A 324 10.06 2.57 -13.39
CA GLY A 324 10.14 4.02 -13.40
C GLY A 324 9.23 4.61 -14.48
N VAL A 325 9.02 5.91 -14.39
CA VAL A 325 8.25 6.70 -15.35
C VAL A 325 9.19 7.66 -16.06
N SER A 326 9.19 7.65 -17.39
CA SER A 326 9.94 8.63 -18.19
C SER A 326 9.22 9.98 -18.24
N ALA A 327 9.93 11.02 -18.67
CA ALA A 327 9.39 12.37 -18.76
C ALA A 327 8.19 12.52 -19.73
N ASP A 328 7.98 11.55 -20.63
CA ASP A 328 6.83 11.43 -21.54
C ASP A 328 5.73 10.46 -21.01
N GLY A 329 5.90 9.93 -19.80
CA GLY A 329 4.90 9.09 -19.12
C GLY A 329 4.97 7.59 -19.42
N ALA A 330 5.97 7.12 -20.15
CA ALA A 330 6.14 5.69 -20.38
C ALA A 330 6.64 4.97 -19.12
N VAL A 331 6.04 3.81 -18.82
CA VAL A 331 6.43 2.94 -17.69
C VAL A 331 7.39 1.87 -18.21
N ALA A 332 8.57 1.79 -17.61
CA ALA A 332 9.62 0.86 -18.01
C ALA A 332 10.42 0.35 -16.79
N PRO A 333 11.22 -0.72 -16.91
CA PRO A 333 12.15 -1.11 -15.87
C PRO A 333 13.03 0.06 -15.43
N LEU A 334 13.18 0.27 -14.13
CA LEU A 334 13.84 1.45 -13.55
C LEU A 334 15.21 1.72 -14.17
N ALA A 335 16.02 0.68 -14.40
CA ALA A 335 17.36 0.78 -14.97
C ALA A 335 17.36 1.22 -16.45
N SER A 336 16.24 1.16 -17.15
CA SER A 336 16.12 1.52 -18.58
C SER A 336 15.56 2.92 -18.84
N VAL A 337 15.11 3.63 -17.78
CA VAL A 337 14.55 4.98 -17.91
C VAL A 337 15.66 6.01 -17.97
N ALA A 338 15.95 6.51 -19.18
CA ALA A 338 17.04 7.47 -19.41
C ALA A 338 16.72 8.89 -18.88
N SER A 339 15.45 9.31 -18.97
CA SER A 339 14.98 10.64 -18.54
C SER A 339 13.77 10.45 -17.61
N PRO A 340 14.00 10.20 -16.31
CA PRO A 340 12.93 9.90 -15.38
C PRO A 340 12.11 11.15 -15.04
N ALA A 341 10.78 10.99 -14.87
CA ALA A 341 9.89 12.04 -14.38
C ALA A 341 10.20 12.40 -12.91
N TYR A 342 10.70 11.43 -12.15
CA TYR A 342 11.09 11.60 -10.76
C TYR A 342 12.29 10.69 -10.41
N THR A 343 12.94 10.97 -9.27
CA THR A 343 14.00 10.16 -8.68
C THR A 343 13.80 10.07 -7.17
N PHE A 344 14.56 9.16 -6.54
CA PHE A 344 14.76 9.12 -5.10
C PHE A 344 16.20 9.52 -4.81
N ASP A 345 16.35 10.71 -4.22
CA ASP A 345 17.68 11.28 -3.93
C ASP A 345 18.11 10.93 -2.50
N PRO A 346 19.37 10.56 -2.26
CA PRO A 346 19.86 10.20 -0.92
C PRO A 346 19.91 11.40 0.00
N VAL A 347 19.40 11.23 1.24
CA VAL A 347 19.29 12.29 2.24
C VAL A 347 19.67 11.82 3.63
N ARG A 348 19.99 12.79 4.49
CA ARG A 348 19.89 12.67 5.92
C ARG A 348 18.54 13.24 6.33
N VAL A 349 17.75 12.46 7.06
CA VAL A 349 16.42 12.87 7.49
C VAL A 349 16.19 12.47 8.95
N ARG A 350 15.46 13.31 9.69
CA ARG A 350 15.00 13.06 11.06
C ARG A 350 13.59 13.58 11.20
N CYS A 351 12.82 12.94 12.06
CA CYS A 351 11.48 13.39 12.42
C CYS A 351 11.34 13.48 13.93
N GLY A 352 10.80 14.60 14.41
CA GLY A 352 10.45 14.77 15.83
C GLY A 352 9.16 14.02 16.17
N ALA A 353 8.94 13.72 17.46
CA ALA A 353 7.69 13.09 17.93
C ALA A 353 6.45 13.97 17.68
N ASP A 354 6.63 15.22 17.34
CA ASP A 354 5.61 16.17 16.89
C ASP A 354 5.25 16.00 15.40
N GLY A 355 5.91 15.08 14.68
CA GLY A 355 5.70 14.85 13.26
C GLY A 355 6.43 15.82 12.33
N VAL A 356 7.24 16.74 12.88
CA VAL A 356 8.02 17.70 12.10
C VAL A 356 9.29 17.04 11.57
N THR A 357 9.45 17.08 10.25
CA THR A 357 10.55 16.42 9.54
C THR A 357 11.63 17.44 9.17
N GLU A 358 12.88 17.07 9.40
CA GLU A 358 14.07 17.83 9.00
C GLU A 358 14.92 16.96 8.07
N TRP A 359 15.34 17.50 6.94
CA TRP A 359 16.18 16.78 6.02
C TRP A 359 17.22 17.65 5.30
N SER A 360 18.25 17.02 4.79
CA SER A 360 19.26 17.64 3.93
C SER A 360 19.84 16.61 2.97
N PRO A 361 20.31 17.02 1.76
CA PRO A 361 21.01 16.11 0.85
C PRO A 361 22.20 15.44 1.54
N ASP A 362 22.33 14.12 1.38
CA ASP A 362 23.52 13.38 1.83
C ASP A 362 23.87 12.27 0.80
N PRO A 363 24.78 12.54 -0.15
CA PRO A 363 25.17 11.57 -1.18
C PRO A 363 25.77 10.26 -0.63
N ARG A 364 26.12 10.22 0.65
CA ARG A 364 26.66 9.02 1.32
C ARG A 364 25.58 8.14 1.92
N SER A 365 24.36 8.65 2.08
CA SER A 365 23.23 7.84 2.55
C SER A 365 22.99 6.65 1.61
N ARG A 366 22.72 5.48 2.19
CA ARG A 366 22.44 4.24 1.45
C ARG A 366 21.08 3.64 1.76
N ASP A 367 20.35 4.24 2.71
CA ASP A 367 19.13 3.71 3.29
C ASP A 367 18.03 4.76 3.53
N ARG A 368 18.30 6.04 3.28
CA ARG A 368 17.32 7.13 3.41
C ARG A 368 17.28 7.94 2.14
N PHE A 369 16.10 7.99 1.52
CA PHE A 369 15.90 8.64 0.23
C PHE A 369 14.66 9.52 0.28
N ILE A 370 14.70 10.68 -0.42
CA ILE A 370 13.54 11.54 -0.63
C ILE A 370 13.14 11.53 -2.10
N PHE A 371 11.85 11.52 -2.34
CA PHE A 371 11.28 11.71 -3.67
C PHE A 371 11.60 13.10 -4.24
N ARG A 372 11.90 13.15 -5.54
CA ARG A 372 12.14 14.41 -6.25
C ARG A 372 11.59 14.39 -7.65
N VAL A 373 10.75 15.38 -7.98
CA VAL A 373 10.28 15.67 -9.34
C VAL A 373 11.43 16.24 -10.17
N ARG A 374 11.62 15.75 -11.38
CA ARG A 374 12.72 16.19 -12.28
C ARG A 374 12.31 17.33 -13.19
N ASP A 375 11.04 17.37 -13.59
CA ASP A 375 10.46 18.46 -14.40
C ASP A 375 9.04 18.72 -13.88
N VAL A 376 8.90 19.78 -13.08
CA VAL A 376 7.64 20.17 -12.44
C VAL A 376 6.52 20.45 -13.45
N ALA A 377 6.85 20.97 -14.63
CA ALA A 377 5.86 21.29 -15.65
C ALA A 377 5.30 20.05 -16.35
N ARG A 378 6.12 19.02 -16.55
CA ARG A 378 5.75 17.76 -17.24
C ARG A 378 5.24 16.68 -16.31
N TYR A 379 5.61 16.73 -15.04
CA TYR A 379 5.33 15.69 -14.07
C TYR A 379 3.85 15.27 -14.01
N PRO A 380 2.84 16.17 -13.92
CA PRO A 380 1.44 15.76 -13.86
C PRO A 380 1.00 14.97 -15.09
N ALA A 381 1.38 15.40 -16.28
CA ALA A 381 1.03 14.70 -17.51
C ALA A 381 1.69 13.31 -17.59
N ALA A 382 2.99 13.23 -17.22
CA ALA A 382 3.72 11.97 -17.20
C ALA A 382 3.10 10.97 -16.20
N MET A 383 2.77 11.41 -14.99
CA MET A 383 2.16 10.55 -13.98
C MET A 383 0.74 10.14 -14.34
N THR A 384 -0.05 11.02 -14.94
CA THR A 384 -1.40 10.70 -15.44
C THR A 384 -1.33 9.64 -16.55
N ALA A 385 -0.40 9.77 -17.49
CA ALA A 385 -0.20 8.79 -18.57
C ALA A 385 0.23 7.43 -18.02
N ALA A 386 1.15 7.41 -17.05
CA ALA A 386 1.61 6.19 -16.39
C ALA A 386 0.46 5.51 -15.64
N LEU A 387 -0.30 6.24 -14.81
CA LEU A 387 -1.47 5.74 -14.10
C LEU A 387 -2.51 5.16 -15.07
N THR A 388 -2.84 5.91 -16.12
CA THR A 388 -3.81 5.45 -17.14
C THR A 388 -3.35 4.15 -17.79
N THR A 389 -2.06 4.04 -18.14
CA THR A 389 -1.49 2.83 -18.73
C THR A 389 -1.64 1.62 -17.79
N LEU A 390 -1.38 1.81 -16.50
CA LEU A 390 -1.55 0.75 -15.50
C LEU A 390 -3.01 0.34 -15.35
N LEU A 391 -3.90 1.30 -15.16
CA LEU A 391 -5.33 1.00 -14.93
C LEU A 391 -6.00 0.35 -16.14
N ARG A 392 -5.63 0.74 -17.36
CA ARG A 392 -6.14 0.12 -18.60
C ARG A 392 -5.78 -1.36 -18.75
N ALA A 393 -4.77 -1.84 -18.05
CA ALA A 393 -4.40 -3.25 -18.09
C ALA A 393 -5.38 -4.14 -17.31
N LEU A 394 -6.17 -3.59 -16.37
CA LEU A 394 -7.17 -4.36 -15.61
C LEU A 394 -8.40 -4.70 -16.49
N PRO A 395 -8.88 -5.97 -16.45
CA PRO A 395 -9.96 -6.46 -17.29
C PRO A 395 -11.35 -5.95 -16.89
#